data_447b9ed3b7c1ad6fbab1556634a7cc62
#
_entry.id   447b9ed3b7c1ad6fbab1556634a7cc62
#
_cell.length_a   1.000
_cell.length_b   1.000
_cell.length_c   1.000
_cell.angle_alpha   90.00
_cell.angle_beta   90.00
_cell.angle_gamma   90.00
#
_symmetry.space_group_name_H-M   'P 1'
#
loop_
_entity.id
_entity.type
_entity.pdbx_description
1 polymer ?
#
loop_
_entity_poly.entity_id
_entity_poly.type
_entity_poly.pdbx_seq_one_letter_code
_entity_poly.pdbx_strand_id
1 'polypeptide(L)'
;LPSVNLNMSRITLGRLAEQRPILQRALDNIGLTASADMANTTSENEALYRFEQLGKLLARSKNGLRMQAQASTSFRAKQFGTLTMNLNGTLVNALRLLNASYLPTTDTLVLDTTFGFRSALNWSMSGSFNSRLYGTFQFGQASWMKAMRHMLQWNVGMSYSPQATFTREMYAPNGDFIGYNPFDAAAYQPQNSAQQLNINWSSTNNFEAKIRDKT
;
A
#
# COMPACT_ATOMS: atom_id res chain seq x y z
N LEU A 1 22.11 -5.51 -15.07
CA LEU A 1 22.09 -6.72 -14.23
C LEU A 1 20.63 -7.18 -14.06
N PRO A 2 20.37 -8.49 -13.92
CA PRO A 2 19.00 -9.03 -13.98
C PRO A 2 18.14 -8.53 -12.83
N SER A 3 16.89 -8.24 -13.16
CA SER A 3 15.80 -8.10 -12.19
C SER A 3 14.94 -9.36 -12.20
N VAL A 4 14.45 -9.76 -11.03
CA VAL A 4 13.54 -10.89 -10.86
C VAL A 4 12.26 -10.39 -10.23
N ASN A 5 11.13 -10.73 -10.86
CA ASN A 5 9.81 -10.43 -10.32
C ASN A 5 9.07 -11.74 -10.07
N LEU A 6 8.56 -11.89 -8.86
CA LEU A 6 7.74 -13.01 -8.41
C LEU A 6 6.38 -12.50 -8.00
N ASN A 7 5.33 -13.05 -8.60
CA ASN A 7 3.95 -12.69 -8.27
C ASN A 7 3.19 -13.90 -7.76
N MET A 8 2.56 -13.76 -6.61
CA MET A 8 1.61 -14.70 -6.08
C MET A 8 0.19 -14.26 -6.44
N SER A 9 -0.53 -15.08 -7.19
CA SER A 9 -1.94 -14.85 -7.46
C SER A 9 -2.77 -14.90 -6.18
N ARG A 10 -3.95 -14.28 -6.20
CA ARG A 10 -4.86 -14.23 -5.05
C ARG A 10 -5.13 -15.61 -4.45
N ILE A 11 -4.77 -15.78 -3.19
CA ILE A 11 -5.10 -16.96 -2.39
C ILE A 11 -6.17 -16.57 -1.38
N THR A 12 -7.21 -17.38 -1.24
CA THR A 12 -8.19 -17.24 -0.15
C THR A 12 -7.68 -18.00 1.07
N LEU A 13 -7.63 -17.33 2.22
CA LEU A 13 -7.10 -17.93 3.45
C LEU A 13 -7.98 -19.08 3.97
N GLY A 14 -9.24 -19.16 3.57
CA GLY A 14 -10.14 -20.26 3.93
C GLY A 14 -9.62 -21.64 3.49
N ARG A 15 -8.89 -21.71 2.38
CA ARG A 15 -8.24 -22.95 1.94
C ARG A 15 -7.19 -23.48 2.90
N LEU A 16 -6.63 -22.63 3.75
CA LEU A 16 -5.65 -23.02 4.77
C LEU A 16 -6.28 -23.58 6.06
N ALA A 17 -7.60 -23.47 6.19
CA ALA A 17 -8.34 -23.84 7.41
C ALA A 17 -9.39 -24.93 7.16
N GLU A 18 -9.17 -25.83 6.21
CA GLU A 18 -10.13 -26.86 5.76
C GLU A 18 -10.67 -27.75 6.89
N GLN A 19 -9.91 -27.91 7.97
CA GLN A 19 -10.32 -28.76 9.12
C GLN A 19 -11.21 -28.03 10.15
N ARG A 20 -11.50 -26.73 9.98
CA ARG A 20 -12.27 -25.92 10.93
C ARG A 20 -13.35 -25.10 10.22
N PRO A 21 -14.58 -25.62 10.07
CA PRO A 21 -15.62 -25.04 9.21
C PRO A 21 -16.05 -23.62 9.61
N ILE A 22 -15.98 -23.24 10.89
CA ILE A 22 -16.32 -21.89 11.34
C ILE A 22 -15.22 -20.91 10.96
N LEU A 23 -13.97 -21.28 11.16
CA LEU A 23 -12.80 -20.48 10.81
C LEU A 23 -12.66 -20.36 9.29
N GLN A 24 -12.94 -21.43 8.56
CA GLN A 24 -12.94 -21.45 7.10
C GLN A 24 -13.91 -20.40 6.53
N ARG A 25 -15.16 -20.35 7.01
CA ARG A 25 -16.14 -19.34 6.56
C ARG A 25 -15.71 -17.91 6.82
N ALA A 26 -15.01 -17.65 7.93
CA ALA A 26 -14.49 -16.32 8.23
C ALA A 26 -13.31 -15.95 7.33
N LEU A 27 -12.47 -16.92 6.98
CA LEU A 27 -11.25 -16.72 6.18
C LEU A 27 -11.49 -16.81 4.67
N ASP A 28 -12.57 -17.44 4.21
CA ASP A 28 -12.93 -17.57 2.79
C ASP A 28 -13.09 -16.21 2.09
N ASN A 29 -13.50 -15.20 2.84
CA ASN A 29 -13.67 -13.84 2.33
C ASN A 29 -12.36 -13.03 2.31
N ILE A 30 -11.27 -13.53 2.91
CA ILE A 30 -9.99 -12.85 2.96
C ILE A 30 -9.13 -13.32 1.79
N GLY A 31 -8.88 -12.41 0.85
CA GLY A 31 -7.96 -12.62 -0.25
C GLY A 31 -6.60 -12.02 0.07
N LEU A 32 -5.54 -12.78 -0.14
CA LEU A 32 -4.15 -12.34 0.00
C LEU A 32 -3.46 -12.37 -1.36
N THR A 33 -2.79 -11.29 -1.69
CA THR A 33 -1.88 -11.19 -2.84
C THR A 33 -0.52 -10.73 -2.36
N ALA A 34 0.54 -11.22 -2.98
CA ALA A 34 1.90 -10.78 -2.68
C ALA A 34 2.74 -10.72 -3.96
N SER A 35 3.70 -9.82 -4.00
CA SER A 35 4.73 -9.76 -5.02
C SER A 35 6.07 -9.50 -4.38
N ALA A 36 7.12 -9.95 -5.04
CA ALA A 36 8.50 -9.69 -4.66
C ALA A 36 9.31 -9.29 -5.90
N ASP A 37 9.92 -8.14 -5.83
CA ASP A 37 10.76 -7.58 -6.87
C ASP A 37 12.21 -7.52 -6.35
N MET A 38 13.11 -8.19 -7.01
CA MET A 38 14.55 -8.10 -6.74
C MET A 38 15.21 -7.34 -7.88
N ALA A 39 15.98 -6.32 -7.56
CA ALA A 39 16.76 -5.59 -8.55
C ALA A 39 18.21 -5.45 -8.10
N ASN A 40 19.08 -5.53 -9.09
CA ASN A 40 20.49 -5.23 -8.95
C ASN A 40 20.88 -4.29 -10.11
N THR A 41 21.13 -3.04 -9.80
CA THR A 41 21.44 -2.02 -10.79
C THR A 41 22.86 -1.51 -10.62
N THR A 42 23.57 -1.37 -11.73
CA THR A 42 24.93 -0.83 -11.78
C THR A 42 24.96 0.28 -12.84
N SER A 43 25.51 1.43 -12.44
CA SER A 43 25.81 2.52 -13.34
C SER A 43 27.31 2.81 -13.20
N GLU A 44 28.14 2.13 -13.99
CA GLU A 44 29.58 2.24 -13.95
C GLU A 44 30.16 2.39 -15.37
N ASN A 45 31.42 2.79 -15.43
CA ASN A 45 32.14 2.95 -16.69
C ASN A 45 32.28 1.59 -17.40
N GLU A 46 32.16 1.56 -18.74
CA GLU A 46 32.27 0.33 -19.57
C GLU A 46 33.53 -0.51 -19.28
N ALA A 47 34.62 0.13 -18.87
CA ALA A 47 35.87 -0.54 -18.52
C ALA A 47 35.75 -1.57 -17.37
N LEU A 48 34.75 -1.44 -16.52
CA LEU A 48 34.47 -2.33 -15.39
C LEU A 48 33.61 -3.55 -15.77
N TYR A 49 32.97 -3.54 -16.94
CA TYR A 49 32.16 -4.67 -17.43
C TYR A 49 32.98 -5.82 -18.00
N ARG A 50 34.04 -6.22 -17.27
CA ARG A 50 34.87 -7.37 -17.60
C ARG A 50 34.70 -8.47 -16.57
N PHE A 51 34.74 -9.72 -17.00
CA PHE A 51 34.58 -10.88 -16.10
C PHE A 51 35.58 -10.87 -14.92
N GLU A 52 36.81 -10.38 -15.14
CA GLU A 52 37.83 -10.23 -14.10
C GLU A 52 37.48 -9.22 -13.01
N GLN A 53 36.55 -8.32 -13.27
CA GLN A 53 36.18 -7.25 -12.36
C GLN A 53 34.74 -7.40 -11.81
N LEU A 54 34.09 -8.53 -12.06
CA LEU A 54 32.71 -8.80 -11.59
C LEU A 54 32.56 -8.60 -10.08
N GLY A 55 33.57 -8.97 -9.29
CA GLY A 55 33.54 -8.74 -7.83
C GLY A 55 33.46 -7.26 -7.45
N LYS A 56 34.20 -6.40 -8.16
CA LYS A 56 34.14 -4.94 -7.96
C LYS A 56 32.83 -4.33 -8.45
N LEU A 57 32.32 -4.84 -9.55
CA LEU A 57 31.05 -4.43 -10.13
C LEU A 57 29.89 -4.77 -9.18
N LEU A 58 29.85 -5.97 -8.62
CA LEU A 58 28.87 -6.39 -7.63
C LEU A 58 28.99 -5.58 -6.33
N ALA A 59 30.21 -5.27 -5.90
CA ALA A 59 30.44 -4.44 -4.72
C ALA A 59 29.91 -3.00 -4.88
N ARG A 60 29.86 -2.49 -6.11
CA ARG A 60 29.37 -1.13 -6.42
C ARG A 60 27.92 -1.09 -6.86
N SER A 61 27.32 -2.23 -7.14
CA SER A 61 25.93 -2.30 -7.59
C SER A 61 24.95 -1.94 -6.48
N LYS A 62 23.89 -1.24 -6.86
CA LYS A 62 22.74 -1.02 -5.99
C LYS A 62 21.86 -2.26 -6.03
N ASN A 63 21.71 -2.91 -4.90
CA ASN A 63 20.85 -4.08 -4.75
C ASN A 63 19.67 -3.77 -3.85
N GLY A 64 18.57 -4.50 -4.01
CA GLY A 64 17.39 -4.35 -3.18
C GLY A 64 16.36 -5.41 -3.48
N LEU A 65 15.54 -5.69 -2.46
CA LEU A 65 14.38 -6.55 -2.53
C LEU A 65 13.18 -5.75 -2.02
N ARG A 66 12.19 -5.58 -2.88
CA ARG A 66 10.90 -4.98 -2.51
C ARG A 66 9.85 -6.08 -2.48
N MET A 67 9.15 -6.21 -1.37
CA MET A 67 8.04 -7.12 -1.20
C MET A 67 6.77 -6.29 -0.96
N GLN A 68 5.71 -6.62 -1.67
CA GLN A 68 4.40 -6.00 -1.50
C GLN A 68 3.39 -7.07 -1.14
N ALA A 69 2.58 -6.82 -0.14
CA ALA A 69 1.50 -7.71 0.27
C ALA A 69 0.21 -6.91 0.44
N GLN A 70 -0.89 -7.49 -0.03
CA GLN A 70 -2.21 -6.92 0.13
C GLN A 70 -3.16 -8.01 0.66
N ALA A 71 -3.83 -7.69 1.75
CA ALA A 71 -4.96 -8.47 2.25
C ALA A 71 -6.25 -7.69 2.01
N SER A 72 -7.26 -8.34 1.45
CA SER A 72 -8.56 -7.73 1.20
C SER A 72 -9.68 -8.65 1.65
N THR A 73 -10.72 -8.06 2.24
CA THR A 73 -11.92 -8.80 2.64
C THR A 73 -13.17 -8.01 2.36
N SER A 74 -14.26 -8.70 2.10
CA SER A 74 -15.57 -8.08 1.85
C SER A 74 -16.65 -8.88 2.55
N PHE A 75 -17.39 -8.23 3.43
CA PHE A 75 -18.50 -8.79 4.16
C PHE A 75 -19.82 -8.19 3.70
N ARG A 76 -20.73 -9.02 3.23
CA ARG A 76 -22.08 -8.59 2.88
C ARG A 76 -23.00 -8.70 4.10
N ALA A 77 -23.46 -7.57 4.61
CA ALA A 77 -24.44 -7.49 5.70
C ALA A 77 -25.87 -7.57 5.14
N LYS A 78 -26.22 -8.73 4.53
CA LYS A 78 -27.52 -9.00 3.91
C LYS A 78 -28.07 -7.77 3.13
N GLN A 79 -29.17 -7.19 3.63
CA GLN A 79 -29.85 -6.04 3.01
C GLN A 79 -29.26 -4.67 3.40
N PHE A 80 -28.36 -4.64 4.40
CA PHE A 80 -27.87 -3.36 4.94
C PHE A 80 -26.67 -2.80 4.16
N GLY A 81 -25.91 -3.63 3.47
CA GLY A 81 -24.79 -3.14 2.70
C GLY A 81 -23.60 -4.10 2.64
N THR A 82 -22.47 -3.57 2.18
CA THR A 82 -21.22 -4.29 2.06
C THR A 82 -20.11 -3.51 2.75
N LEU A 83 -19.41 -4.17 3.66
CA LEU A 83 -18.17 -3.69 4.28
C LEU A 83 -16.98 -4.30 3.54
N THR A 84 -16.10 -3.45 3.04
CA THR A 84 -14.84 -3.86 2.41
C THR A 84 -13.68 -3.33 3.25
N MET A 85 -12.68 -4.16 3.50
CA MET A 85 -11.46 -3.78 4.22
C MET A 85 -10.24 -4.21 3.41
N ASN A 86 -9.22 -3.37 3.39
CA ASN A 86 -7.96 -3.63 2.71
C ASN A 86 -6.80 -3.25 3.64
N LEU A 87 -5.78 -4.09 3.64
CA LEU A 87 -4.50 -3.85 4.30
C LEU A 87 -3.42 -4.00 3.23
N ASN A 88 -2.60 -2.99 3.08
CA ASN A 88 -1.47 -2.99 2.15
C ASN A 88 -0.18 -2.81 2.92
N GLY A 89 0.85 -3.55 2.55
CA GLY A 89 2.18 -3.44 3.12
C GLY A 89 3.24 -3.49 2.03
N THR A 90 4.26 -2.65 2.16
CA THR A 90 5.46 -2.65 1.31
C THR A 90 6.68 -2.74 2.20
N LEU A 91 7.43 -3.82 2.05
CA LEU A 91 8.69 -4.06 2.74
C LEU A 91 9.84 -3.88 1.74
N VAL A 92 10.74 -2.98 2.05
CA VAL A 92 11.98 -2.76 1.28
C VAL A 92 13.15 -3.26 2.11
N ASN A 93 13.95 -4.14 1.51
CA ASN A 93 15.17 -4.67 2.10
C ASN A 93 16.38 -4.22 1.28
N ALA A 94 17.41 -3.72 1.93
CA ALA A 94 18.64 -3.31 1.33
C ALA A 94 19.82 -4.00 1.98
N LEU A 95 20.82 -4.35 1.17
CA LEU A 95 22.11 -4.91 1.62
C LEU A 95 23.23 -3.88 1.55
N ARG A 96 22.97 -2.74 0.93
CA ARG A 96 23.90 -1.62 0.83
C ARG A 96 23.22 -0.37 1.34
N LEU A 97 23.87 0.29 2.27
CA LEU A 97 23.32 1.42 3.01
C LEU A 97 24.25 2.62 2.88
N LEU A 98 23.65 3.80 2.83
CA LEU A 98 24.36 5.07 2.99
C LEU A 98 24.47 5.36 4.48
N ASN A 99 25.66 5.69 4.95
CA ASN A 99 25.93 6.11 6.30
C ASN A 99 26.68 7.44 6.30
N ALA A 100 26.33 8.32 7.23
CA ALA A 100 27.11 9.53 7.51
C ALA A 100 28.18 9.22 8.55
N SER A 101 29.37 9.76 8.37
CA SER A 101 30.48 9.71 9.32
C SER A 101 31.14 11.07 9.44
N TYR A 102 31.61 11.41 10.62
CA TYR A 102 32.37 12.62 10.85
C TYR A 102 33.88 12.32 10.71
N LEU A 103 34.57 13.10 9.88
CA LEU A 103 36.02 13.01 9.72
C LEU A 103 36.70 14.12 10.52
N PRO A 104 37.36 13.80 11.65
CA PRO A 104 38.03 14.80 12.49
C PRO A 104 39.21 15.50 11.81
N THR A 105 39.83 14.83 10.80
CA THR A 105 41.00 15.36 10.07
C THR A 105 40.65 16.55 9.17
N THR A 106 39.46 16.59 8.64
CA THR A 106 38.99 17.65 7.72
C THR A 106 37.82 18.45 8.31
N ASP A 107 37.39 18.11 9.53
CA ASP A 107 36.23 18.72 10.22
C ASP A 107 34.97 18.73 9.33
N THR A 108 34.72 17.60 8.65
CA THR A 108 33.62 17.47 7.68
C THR A 108 32.78 16.23 7.90
N LEU A 109 31.50 16.31 7.57
CA LEU A 109 30.59 15.16 7.45
C LEU A 109 30.72 14.54 6.06
N VAL A 110 30.92 13.23 6.01
CA VAL A 110 31.07 12.46 4.77
C VAL A 110 30.01 11.37 4.71
N LEU A 111 29.41 11.19 3.56
CA LEU A 111 28.52 10.07 3.26
C LEU A 111 29.32 8.93 2.62
N ASP A 112 29.28 7.77 3.23
CA ASP A 112 29.89 6.57 2.70
C ASP A 112 28.90 5.42 2.63
N THR A 113 29.18 4.47 1.73
CA THR A 113 28.32 3.30 1.55
C THR A 113 28.93 2.08 2.24
N THR A 114 28.14 1.50 3.11
CA THR A 114 28.54 0.29 3.86
C THR A 114 27.62 -0.89 3.52
N PHE A 115 28.19 -2.10 3.59
CA PHE A 115 27.36 -3.30 3.53
C PHE A 115 26.68 -3.51 4.87
N GLY A 116 25.36 -3.77 4.82
CA GLY A 116 24.56 -4.05 6.00
C GLY A 116 23.11 -4.32 5.60
N PHE A 117 22.48 -5.25 6.29
CA PHE A 117 21.06 -5.54 6.07
C PHE A 117 20.17 -4.56 6.82
N ARG A 118 19.24 -3.94 6.09
CA ARG A 118 18.21 -3.09 6.68
C ARG A 118 16.88 -3.28 5.98
N SER A 119 15.82 -3.31 6.77
CA SER A 119 14.44 -3.38 6.31
C SER A 119 13.68 -2.10 6.64
N ALA A 120 12.79 -1.70 5.74
CA ALA A 120 11.86 -0.60 5.92
C ALA A 120 10.45 -1.08 5.55
N LEU A 121 9.49 -0.85 6.44
CA LEU A 121 8.10 -1.25 6.25
C LEU A 121 7.20 -0.02 6.19
N ASN A 122 6.44 0.10 5.10
CA ASN A 122 5.31 1.01 4.98
C ASN A 122 4.03 0.18 4.90
N TRP A 123 2.99 0.61 5.60
CA TRP A 123 1.70 -0.05 5.51
C TRP A 123 0.55 0.96 5.58
N SER A 124 -0.59 0.56 5.06
CA SER A 124 -1.82 1.34 5.13
C SER A 124 -3.02 0.40 5.26
N MET A 125 -4.04 0.87 5.95
CA MET A 125 -5.31 0.17 6.12
C MET A 125 -6.43 1.07 5.62
N SER A 126 -7.40 0.48 4.91
CA SER A 126 -8.62 1.18 4.51
C SER A 126 -9.84 0.30 4.69
N GLY A 127 -10.96 0.93 5.00
CA GLY A 127 -12.26 0.29 5.09
C GLY A 127 -13.33 1.16 4.45
N SER A 128 -14.31 0.55 3.81
CA SER A 128 -15.47 1.26 3.28
C SER A 128 -16.74 0.47 3.51
N PHE A 129 -17.79 1.16 3.89
CA PHE A 129 -19.13 0.60 4.02
C PHE A 129 -20.02 1.24 2.98
N ASN A 130 -20.59 0.43 2.11
CA ASN A 130 -21.54 0.81 1.08
C ASN A 130 -22.93 0.27 1.44
N SER A 131 -23.93 1.15 1.47
CA SER A 131 -25.32 0.79 1.69
C SER A 131 -26.22 1.36 0.61
N ARG A 132 -27.27 0.62 0.27
CA ARG A 132 -28.28 1.03 -0.69
C ARG A 132 -29.65 0.67 -0.15
N LEU A 133 -30.46 1.69 0.14
CA LEU A 133 -31.80 1.56 0.64
C LEU A 133 -32.81 1.95 -0.44
N TYR A 134 -33.88 1.20 -0.53
CA TYR A 134 -34.97 1.47 -1.47
C TYR A 134 -36.27 1.68 -0.70
N GLY A 135 -36.96 2.76 -1.04
CA GLY A 135 -38.31 3.01 -0.60
C GLY A 135 -39.23 3.17 -1.83
N THR A 136 -40.38 2.55 -1.82
CA THR A 136 -41.41 2.75 -2.87
C THR A 136 -42.69 3.22 -2.24
N PHE A 137 -43.15 4.37 -2.70
CA PHE A 137 -44.45 4.97 -2.27
C PHE A 137 -45.43 4.81 -3.43
N GLN A 138 -46.60 4.24 -3.15
CA GLN A 138 -47.67 4.11 -4.12
C GLN A 138 -48.73 5.16 -3.78
N PHE A 139 -49.21 5.88 -4.81
CA PHE A 139 -50.23 6.90 -4.67
C PHE A 139 -51.61 6.38 -5.08
N GLY A 140 -52.67 6.91 -4.48
CA GLY A 140 -54.04 6.53 -4.76
C GLY A 140 -54.45 6.76 -6.23
N GLN A 141 -55.58 6.16 -6.64
CA GLN A 141 -56.02 6.19 -8.05
C GLN A 141 -56.33 7.62 -8.58
N ALA A 142 -56.69 8.56 -7.73
CA ALA A 142 -56.97 9.95 -8.09
C ALA A 142 -55.70 10.81 -8.32
N SER A 143 -54.50 10.30 -7.96
CA SER A 143 -53.26 11.06 -8.14
C SER A 143 -52.73 10.93 -9.59
N TRP A 144 -52.19 12.03 -10.11
CA TRP A 144 -51.48 12.05 -11.38
C TRP A 144 -50.19 11.21 -11.38
N MET A 145 -49.60 10.99 -10.18
CA MET A 145 -48.46 10.17 -9.94
C MET A 145 -48.93 8.77 -9.49
N LYS A 146 -48.46 7.71 -10.13
CA LYS A 146 -48.81 6.34 -9.82
C LYS A 146 -47.95 5.75 -8.69
N ALA A 147 -46.67 6.03 -8.74
CA ALA A 147 -45.70 5.56 -7.74
C ALA A 147 -44.46 6.45 -7.76
N MET A 148 -43.80 6.56 -6.63
CA MET A 148 -42.47 7.17 -6.49
C MET A 148 -41.52 6.16 -5.85
N ARG A 149 -40.37 5.97 -6.46
CA ARG A 149 -39.29 5.17 -5.92
C ARG A 149 -38.16 6.09 -5.46
N HIS A 150 -37.77 5.96 -4.20
CA HIS A 150 -36.58 6.62 -3.65
C HIS A 150 -35.48 5.62 -3.45
N MET A 151 -34.32 5.88 -3.99
CA MET A 151 -33.09 5.12 -3.77
C MET A 151 -32.10 6.02 -3.06
N LEU A 152 -31.72 5.62 -1.85
CA LEU A 152 -30.68 6.27 -1.06
C LEU A 152 -29.45 5.36 -1.04
N GLN A 153 -28.35 5.85 -1.59
CA GLN A 153 -27.06 5.18 -1.54
C GLN A 153 -26.09 6.02 -0.72
N TRP A 154 -25.42 5.40 0.23
CA TRP A 154 -24.37 6.04 1.00
C TRP A 154 -23.14 5.17 1.06
N ASN A 155 -22.01 5.85 1.11
CA ASN A 155 -20.71 5.28 1.28
C ASN A 155 -20.02 6.00 2.43
N VAL A 156 -19.47 5.24 3.36
CA VAL A 156 -18.58 5.74 4.40
C VAL A 156 -17.26 5.03 4.25
N GLY A 157 -16.19 5.78 4.09
CA GLY A 157 -14.84 5.25 3.97
C GLY A 157 -13.93 5.82 5.04
N MET A 158 -12.97 5.01 5.46
CA MET A 158 -11.89 5.41 6.36
C MET A 158 -10.59 4.81 5.86
N SER A 159 -9.52 5.60 5.85
CA SER A 159 -8.17 5.12 5.57
C SER A 159 -7.19 5.65 6.60
N TYR A 160 -6.26 4.80 6.99
CA TYR A 160 -5.21 5.13 7.93
C TYR A 160 -3.84 4.69 7.37
N SER A 161 -2.88 5.57 7.46
CA SER A 161 -1.48 5.33 7.14
C SER A 161 -0.63 5.87 8.29
N PRO A 162 0.21 5.08 8.95
CA PRO A 162 1.08 5.56 10.00
C PRO A 162 2.20 6.43 9.43
N GLN A 163 2.80 7.22 10.29
CA GLN A 163 4.04 7.91 9.96
C GLN A 163 5.15 6.89 9.72
N ALA A 164 5.89 7.08 8.65
CA ALA A 164 7.11 6.35 8.36
C ALA A 164 8.21 7.33 7.96
N THR A 165 9.29 7.36 8.72
CA THR A 165 10.44 8.23 8.49
C THR A 165 11.69 7.38 8.37
N PHE A 166 12.34 7.44 7.22
CA PHE A 166 13.55 6.68 6.92
C PHE A 166 14.78 7.59 6.80
N THR A 167 14.57 8.91 6.76
CA THR A 167 15.63 9.92 6.81
C THR A 167 16.27 9.92 8.19
N ARG A 168 17.58 10.05 8.23
CA ARG A 168 18.41 10.23 9.41
C ARG A 168 19.14 11.54 9.34
N GLU A 169 19.45 12.07 10.49
CA GLU A 169 20.25 13.26 10.64
C GLU A 169 21.49 12.93 11.45
N MET A 170 22.61 13.51 11.06
CA MET A 170 23.86 13.45 11.79
C MET A 170 24.39 14.86 11.98
N TYR A 171 24.76 15.17 13.22
CA TYR A 171 25.31 16.46 13.63
C TYR A 171 26.80 16.31 13.91
N ALA A 172 27.60 17.22 13.41
CA ALA A 172 29.01 17.31 13.68
C ALA A 172 29.27 18.22 14.91
N PRO A 173 30.43 18.08 15.60
CA PRO A 173 30.80 18.93 16.73
C PRO A 173 30.92 20.42 16.37
N ASN A 174 31.21 20.75 15.13
CA ASN A 174 31.30 22.12 14.60
C ASN A 174 29.93 22.79 14.35
N GLY A 175 28.82 22.06 14.53
CA GLY A 175 27.46 22.52 14.30
C GLY A 175 26.89 22.21 12.92
N ASP A 176 27.69 21.64 12.01
CA ASP A 176 27.20 21.18 10.73
C ASP A 176 26.26 19.98 10.89
N PHE A 177 25.26 19.86 10.01
CA PHE A 177 24.40 18.69 9.97
C PHE A 177 24.20 18.18 8.56
N ILE A 178 23.96 16.90 8.42
CA ILE A 178 23.58 16.26 7.18
C ILE A 178 22.36 15.36 7.37
N GLY A 179 21.32 15.60 6.56
CA GLY A 179 20.17 14.73 6.46
C GLY A 179 20.38 13.74 5.31
N TYR A 180 20.19 12.46 5.55
CA TYR A 180 20.37 11.42 4.53
C TYR A 180 19.36 10.28 4.72
N ASN A 181 19.04 9.60 3.62
CA ASN A 181 18.28 8.36 3.68
C ASN A 181 19.24 7.17 3.53
N PRO A 182 19.34 6.27 4.53
CA PRO A 182 20.21 5.10 4.43
C PRO A 182 19.95 4.21 3.20
N PHE A 183 18.76 4.27 2.63
CA PHE A 183 18.37 3.48 1.46
C PHE A 183 18.75 4.12 0.11
N ASP A 184 19.37 5.31 0.07
CA ASP A 184 19.77 5.97 -1.19
C ASP A 184 20.82 5.17 -1.98
N ALA A 185 21.57 4.32 -1.29
CA ALA A 185 22.48 3.36 -1.89
C ALA A 185 21.81 2.07 -2.39
N ALA A 186 20.52 1.87 -2.13
CA ALA A 186 19.76 0.69 -2.52
C ALA A 186 19.05 0.88 -3.88
N ALA A 187 18.65 -0.24 -4.50
CA ALA A 187 17.87 -0.23 -5.74
C ALA A 187 16.42 0.19 -5.51
N TYR A 188 15.88 -0.04 -4.33
CA TYR A 188 14.55 0.41 -3.92
C TYR A 188 14.66 1.28 -2.68
N GLN A 189 13.93 2.40 -2.71
CA GLN A 189 13.88 3.35 -1.61
C GLN A 189 12.49 3.32 -0.98
N PRO A 190 12.40 3.22 0.36
CA PRO A 190 11.14 3.41 1.06
C PRO A 190 10.74 4.89 1.01
N GLN A 191 9.44 5.16 0.88
CA GLN A 191 8.92 6.52 0.88
C GLN A 191 8.63 6.99 2.31
N ASN A 192 9.11 8.19 2.66
CA ASN A 192 8.66 8.84 3.88
C ASN A 192 7.17 9.18 3.75
N SER A 193 6.42 8.94 4.79
CA SER A 193 5.00 9.30 4.87
C SER A 193 4.67 9.96 6.19
N ALA A 194 3.87 11.01 6.16
CA ALA A 194 3.23 11.55 7.35
C ALA A 194 2.09 10.62 7.81
N GLN A 195 1.79 10.65 9.09
CA GLN A 195 0.60 10.00 9.59
C GLN A 195 -0.64 10.64 8.96
N GLN A 196 -1.51 9.82 8.40
CA GLN A 196 -2.75 10.28 7.78
C GLN A 196 -3.92 9.42 8.23
N LEU A 197 -5.00 10.09 8.62
CA LEU A 197 -6.31 9.51 8.85
C LEU A 197 -7.30 10.27 7.98
N ASN A 198 -7.89 9.59 7.00
CA ASN A 198 -8.90 10.18 6.13
C ASN A 198 -10.23 9.49 6.37
N ILE A 199 -11.28 10.28 6.56
CA ILE A 199 -12.65 9.80 6.63
C ILE A 199 -13.42 10.49 5.51
N ASN A 200 -14.09 9.74 4.68
CA ASN A 200 -14.93 10.22 3.61
C ASN A 200 -16.34 9.69 3.76
N TRP A 201 -17.30 10.53 3.45
CA TRP A 201 -18.71 10.19 3.41
C TRP A 201 -19.33 10.75 2.15
N SER A 202 -20.11 9.95 1.47
CA SER A 202 -20.92 10.37 0.34
C SER A 202 -22.32 9.80 0.42
N SER A 203 -23.29 10.58 -0.02
CA SER A 203 -24.70 10.19 -0.08
C SER A 203 -25.27 10.60 -1.43
N THR A 204 -25.89 9.66 -2.10
CA THR A 204 -26.58 9.89 -3.37
C THR A 204 -28.05 9.53 -3.21
N ASN A 205 -28.92 10.47 -3.58
CA ASN A 205 -30.34 10.30 -3.57
C ASN A 205 -30.85 10.29 -5.01
N ASN A 206 -31.60 9.26 -5.37
CA ASN A 206 -32.26 9.17 -6.66
C ASN A 206 -33.77 8.98 -6.45
N PHE A 207 -34.57 9.83 -7.10
CA PHE A 207 -36.02 9.76 -7.08
C PHE A 207 -36.51 9.45 -8.50
N GLU A 208 -37.28 8.39 -8.62
CA GLU A 208 -37.94 7.99 -9.86
C GLU A 208 -39.45 8.08 -9.66
N ALA A 209 -40.13 8.79 -10.52
CA ALA A 209 -41.60 8.93 -10.47
C ALA A 209 -42.20 8.21 -11.68
N LYS A 210 -43.24 7.40 -11.43
CA LYS A 210 -44.08 6.83 -12.47
C LYS A 210 -45.38 7.63 -12.55
N ILE A 211 -45.58 8.36 -13.63
CA ILE A 211 -46.76 9.13 -13.93
C ILE A 211 -47.80 8.28 -14.65
N ARG A 212 -49.09 8.68 -14.56
CA ARG A 212 -50.18 8.10 -15.34
C ARG A 212 -50.21 8.79 -16.69
N ASP A 213 -50.26 8.00 -17.72
CA ASP A 213 -50.57 8.53 -19.05
C ASP A 213 -52.01 9.00 -19.07
N LYS A 214 -52.26 10.20 -19.58
CA LYS A 214 -53.62 10.68 -19.84
C LYS A 214 -54.05 10.06 -21.16
N THR A 215 -54.68 8.89 -21.10
CA THR A 215 -55.54 8.41 -22.19
C THR A 215 -56.87 9.08 -22.12
#